data_bd446b172363922eae3b302813631243
#
_entry.id   bd446b172363922eae3b302813631243
#
_cell.length_a   1.000
_cell.length_b   1.000
_cell.length_c   1.000
_cell.angle_alpha   90.00
_cell.angle_beta   90.00
_cell.angle_gamma   90.00
#
_symmetry.space_group_name_H-M   'P 1'
#
loop_
_entity.id
_entity.type
_entity.pdbx_description
1 polymer ?
#
loop_
_entity_poly.entity_id
_entity_poly.type
_entity_poly.pdbx_seq_one_letter_code
_entity_poly.pdbx_strand_id
1 'polypeptide(L)'
;HPTMGLDGWVYVTAGLNGGNVTSPEHPDRPAVSFKQTDGRFNPETFEFQVTGGKSQFGLTFDAYGRRFGCSNRHPIMHSVMEPWYLRRNANLLFNETVQNVSKVEAEASVYPVSRSVTSADFIPKLIGRSHAGTFTAASGLMVFNGSGLTSAHKGNIFICESAQNLIQRQIVSPEGVSFKSKTPYEGREFLSSTDEWFRPVSLQHGPEGGLYLADMHRKVIDHPAYIPEEARPGLDWE
;
A
#
# COMPACT_ATOMS: atom_id res chain seq x y z
N HIS A 1 6.26 -5.07 -4.05
CA HIS A 1 5.08 -5.05 -4.91
C HIS A 1 5.42 -4.38 -6.25
N PRO A 2 5.94 -5.13 -7.23
CA PRO A 2 6.26 -4.58 -8.54
C PRO A 2 4.98 -4.30 -9.33
N THR A 3 4.92 -3.14 -9.98
CA THR A 3 3.78 -2.73 -10.81
C THR A 3 4.27 -2.03 -12.08
N MET A 4 3.80 -2.49 -13.24
CA MET A 4 4.13 -1.89 -14.52
C MET A 4 3.42 -0.54 -14.67
N GLY A 5 4.18 0.51 -14.95
CA GLY A 5 3.66 1.82 -15.32
C GLY A 5 3.32 1.92 -16.81
N LEU A 6 2.53 2.93 -17.18
CA LEU A 6 2.21 3.20 -18.60
C LEU A 6 3.44 3.62 -19.43
N ASP A 7 4.52 4.00 -18.77
CA ASP A 7 5.81 4.38 -19.37
C ASP A 7 6.73 3.18 -19.65
N GLY A 8 6.26 1.95 -19.40
CA GLY A 8 7.03 0.72 -19.60
C GLY A 8 8.04 0.41 -18.51
N TRP A 9 8.09 1.21 -17.43
CA TRP A 9 8.95 0.94 -16.28
C TRP A 9 8.19 0.14 -15.22
N VAL A 10 8.92 -0.71 -14.50
CA VAL A 10 8.40 -1.43 -13.34
C VAL A 10 8.71 -0.66 -12.08
N TYR A 11 7.66 -0.22 -11.39
CA TYR A 11 7.76 0.51 -10.13
C TYR A 11 7.77 -0.45 -8.94
N VAL A 12 8.58 -0.12 -7.94
CA VAL A 12 8.76 -0.93 -6.72
C VAL A 12 8.77 -0.04 -5.49
N THR A 13 8.32 -0.59 -4.37
CA THR A 13 8.28 0.09 -3.08
C THR A 13 9.52 -0.28 -2.25
N ALA A 14 10.09 0.68 -1.53
CA ALA A 14 11.23 0.43 -0.63
C ALA A 14 10.81 -0.09 0.75
N GLY A 15 9.58 0.14 1.14
CA GLY A 15 9.17 -0.05 2.52
C GLY A 15 9.92 0.91 3.47
N LEU A 16 10.14 0.48 4.69
CA LEU A 16 10.87 1.30 5.70
C LEU A 16 12.38 1.20 5.57
N ASN A 17 12.89 0.05 5.16
CA ASN A 17 14.31 -0.26 5.23
C ASN A 17 15.07 0.13 3.95
N GLY A 18 14.41 0.03 2.79
CA GLY A 18 15.07 0.24 1.50
C GLY A 18 16.18 -0.76 1.23
N GLY A 19 17.12 -0.36 0.38
CA GLY A 19 18.27 -1.20 0.04
C GLY A 19 19.20 -0.53 -0.95
N ASN A 20 20.23 -1.27 -1.35
CA ASN A 20 21.11 -0.94 -2.47
C ASN A 20 20.78 -1.87 -3.63
N VAL A 21 20.42 -1.28 -4.76
CA VAL A 21 20.08 -2.00 -5.98
C VAL A 21 21.30 -2.06 -6.88
N THR A 22 21.65 -3.26 -7.32
CA THR A 22 22.70 -3.53 -8.31
C THR A 22 22.11 -4.34 -9.45
N SER A 23 22.72 -4.29 -10.63
CA SER A 23 22.34 -5.12 -11.77
C SER A 23 23.43 -6.18 -12.01
N PRO A 24 23.12 -7.48 -11.91
CA PRO A 24 24.06 -8.53 -12.29
C PRO A 24 24.50 -8.46 -13.76
N GLU A 25 23.61 -8.01 -14.64
CA GLU A 25 23.88 -7.83 -16.09
C GLU A 25 24.80 -6.64 -16.37
N HIS A 26 24.91 -5.70 -15.43
CA HIS A 26 25.75 -4.51 -15.55
C HIS A 26 26.55 -4.27 -14.26
N PRO A 27 27.54 -5.12 -13.96
CA PRO A 27 28.32 -5.04 -12.71
C PRO A 27 29.20 -3.78 -12.62
N ASP A 28 29.44 -3.11 -13.74
CA ASP A 28 30.14 -1.84 -13.86
C ASP A 28 29.33 -0.62 -13.39
N ARG A 29 28.00 -0.76 -13.29
CA ARG A 29 27.14 0.31 -12.80
C ARG A 29 27.22 0.42 -11.28
N PRO A 30 27.30 1.66 -10.74
CA PRO A 30 27.29 1.86 -9.30
C PRO A 30 25.97 1.42 -8.69
N ALA A 31 26.02 0.90 -7.47
CA ALA A 31 24.82 0.59 -6.70
C ALA A 31 23.98 1.84 -6.46
N VAL A 32 22.68 1.75 -6.66
CA VAL A 32 21.73 2.82 -6.39
C VAL A 32 21.08 2.58 -5.03
N SER A 33 21.35 3.48 -4.08
CA SER A 33 20.70 3.44 -2.78
C SER A 33 19.28 4.02 -2.88
N PHE A 34 18.30 3.26 -2.41
CA PHE A 34 16.92 3.72 -2.32
C PHE A 34 16.32 3.37 -0.96
N LYS A 35 15.92 4.37 -0.21
CA LYS A 35 15.46 4.25 1.16
C LYS A 35 14.36 5.26 1.44
N GLN A 36 13.27 4.77 2.04
CA GLN A 36 12.09 5.59 2.35
C GLN A 36 11.51 6.35 1.14
N THR A 37 11.62 5.75 -0.02
CA THR A 37 11.11 6.29 -1.28
C THR A 37 10.75 5.13 -2.19
N ASP A 38 10.00 5.38 -3.25
CA ASP A 38 9.75 4.37 -4.27
C ASP A 38 10.89 4.38 -5.30
N GLY A 39 10.99 3.32 -6.07
CA GLY A 39 11.93 3.19 -7.18
C GLY A 39 11.25 2.65 -8.42
N ARG A 40 11.95 2.67 -9.53
CA ARG A 40 11.54 2.00 -10.76
C ARG A 40 12.75 1.44 -11.51
N PHE A 41 12.55 0.39 -12.24
CA PHE A 41 13.57 -0.14 -13.16
C PHE A 41 13.00 -0.34 -14.55
N ASN A 42 13.86 -0.16 -15.54
CA ASN A 42 13.54 -0.47 -16.92
C ASN A 42 13.83 -1.96 -17.17
N PRO A 43 12.84 -2.79 -17.58
CA PRO A 43 13.04 -4.21 -17.77
C PRO A 43 13.93 -4.57 -18.98
N GLU A 44 14.13 -3.64 -19.92
CA GLU A 44 14.97 -3.85 -21.12
C GLU A 44 16.43 -3.45 -20.88
N THR A 45 16.64 -2.30 -20.21
CA THR A 45 17.98 -1.74 -20.00
C THR A 45 18.57 -2.05 -18.63
N PHE A 46 17.79 -2.60 -17.71
CA PHE A 46 18.12 -2.83 -16.29
C PHE A 46 18.58 -1.56 -15.55
N GLU A 47 18.20 -0.39 -16.06
CA GLU A 47 18.44 0.88 -15.36
C GLU A 47 17.48 0.98 -14.17
N PHE A 48 18.01 1.36 -13.00
CA PHE A 48 17.22 1.63 -11.79
C PHE A 48 17.24 3.13 -11.46
N GLN A 49 16.08 3.69 -11.15
CA GLN A 49 15.90 5.09 -10.78
C GLN A 49 15.11 5.20 -9.48
N VAL A 50 15.55 6.09 -8.60
CA VAL A 50 14.79 6.48 -7.41
C VAL A 50 13.68 7.44 -7.85
N THR A 51 12.45 7.16 -7.43
CA THR A 51 11.27 7.99 -7.68
C THR A 51 10.85 8.75 -6.42
N GLY A 52 9.80 9.56 -6.51
CA GLY A 52 9.06 10.01 -5.34
C GLY A 52 8.20 8.88 -4.76
N GLY A 53 7.59 9.14 -3.64
CA GLY A 53 6.71 8.17 -2.98
C GLY A 53 7.25 7.76 -1.61
N LYS A 54 6.39 7.11 -0.85
CA LYS A 54 6.68 6.55 0.50
C LYS A 54 5.93 5.24 0.66
N SER A 55 5.73 4.52 -0.45
CA SER A 55 4.93 3.30 -0.47
C SER A 55 5.64 2.17 0.27
N GLN A 56 4.88 1.37 0.97
CA GLN A 56 5.41 0.26 1.75
C GLN A 56 4.93 -1.09 1.20
N PHE A 57 3.63 -1.33 1.17
CA PHE A 57 3.06 -2.63 0.81
C PHE A 57 2.07 -2.58 -0.36
N GLY A 58 2.01 -1.49 -1.08
CA GLY A 58 1.14 -1.37 -2.23
C GLY A 58 1.42 -0.15 -3.08
N LEU A 59 1.32 -0.34 -4.39
CA LEU A 59 1.49 0.68 -5.41
C LEU A 59 0.57 0.33 -6.60
N THR A 60 -0.10 1.31 -7.14
CA THR A 60 -1.01 1.15 -8.28
C THR A 60 -1.04 2.41 -9.15
N PHE A 61 -1.55 2.26 -10.36
CA PHE A 61 -1.80 3.37 -11.27
C PHE A 61 -3.27 3.44 -11.65
N ASP A 62 -3.76 4.63 -11.88
CA ASP A 62 -5.03 4.79 -12.55
C ASP A 62 -4.88 4.74 -14.08
N ALA A 63 -6.01 4.90 -14.80
CA ALA A 63 -6.04 4.84 -16.26
C ALA A 63 -5.26 5.98 -16.95
N TYR A 64 -4.83 6.99 -16.20
CA TYR A 64 -4.05 8.13 -16.70
C TYR A 64 -2.58 8.07 -16.28
N GLY A 65 -2.15 6.98 -15.64
CA GLY A 65 -0.77 6.81 -15.16
C GLY A 65 -0.47 7.58 -13.86
N ARG A 66 -1.49 8.08 -13.15
CA ARG A 66 -1.29 8.72 -11.85
C ARG A 66 -1.03 7.65 -10.79
N ARG A 67 0.03 7.83 -10.02
CA ARG A 67 0.53 6.80 -9.09
C ARG A 67 0.00 6.99 -7.69
N PHE A 68 -0.55 5.91 -7.16
CA PHE A 68 -1.00 5.81 -5.77
C PHE A 68 -0.23 4.72 -5.05
N GLY A 69 0.02 4.94 -3.76
CA GLY A 69 0.68 3.98 -2.88
C GLY A 69 0.05 3.95 -1.50
N CYS A 70 0.44 2.98 -0.69
CA CYS A 70 0.03 2.91 0.71
C CYS A 70 1.20 2.59 1.63
N SER A 71 1.05 2.92 2.88
CA SER A 71 1.84 2.40 3.98
C SER A 71 0.91 2.02 5.13
N ASN A 72 1.41 1.32 6.13
CA ASN A 72 0.61 0.69 7.20
C ASN A 72 -0.61 1.52 7.65
N ARG A 73 -0.43 2.81 7.90
CA ARG A 73 -1.46 3.70 8.46
C ARG A 73 -1.85 4.86 7.54
N HIS A 74 -1.32 4.87 6.31
CA HIS A 74 -1.66 5.80 5.24
C HIS A 74 -2.24 5.01 4.06
N PRO A 75 -3.55 4.76 4.06
CA PRO A 75 -4.18 3.82 3.12
C PRO A 75 -4.07 4.25 1.66
N ILE A 76 -4.14 5.55 1.37
CA ILE A 76 -3.99 6.07 0.01
C ILE A 76 -3.13 7.34 0.03
N MET A 77 -2.01 7.27 -0.66
CA MET A 77 -1.14 8.40 -0.95
C MET A 77 -1.04 8.58 -2.46
N HIS A 78 -1.02 9.82 -2.93
CA HIS A 78 -0.85 10.17 -4.34
C HIS A 78 0.53 10.80 -4.54
N SER A 79 1.32 10.25 -5.45
CA SER A 79 2.56 10.87 -5.92
C SER A 79 2.21 11.95 -6.95
N VAL A 80 2.10 13.20 -6.49
CA VAL A 80 1.62 14.33 -7.30
C VAL A 80 2.58 14.66 -8.42
N MET A 81 3.89 14.60 -8.11
CA MET A 81 4.95 14.94 -9.08
C MET A 81 6.22 14.17 -8.72
N GLU A 82 6.94 13.73 -9.73
CA GLU A 82 8.21 13.07 -9.49
C GLU A 82 9.31 14.09 -9.13
N PRO A 83 10.12 13.82 -8.10
CA PRO A 83 11.11 14.77 -7.59
C PRO A 83 12.11 15.27 -8.61
N TRP A 84 12.43 14.49 -9.63
CA TRP A 84 13.41 14.91 -10.66
C TRP A 84 12.92 16.10 -11.49
N TYR A 85 11.62 16.33 -11.64
CA TYR A 85 11.11 17.54 -12.30
C TYR A 85 11.41 18.79 -11.49
N LEU A 86 11.25 18.70 -10.17
CA LEU A 86 11.49 19.81 -9.26
C LEU A 86 12.99 20.09 -9.07
N ARG A 87 13.80 19.04 -9.02
CA ARG A 87 15.27 19.13 -8.88
C ARG A 87 15.98 19.79 -10.06
N ARG A 88 15.30 19.97 -11.20
CA ARG A 88 15.84 20.76 -12.32
C ARG A 88 16.09 22.21 -11.95
N ASN A 89 15.35 22.76 -11.00
CA ASN A 89 15.61 24.07 -10.43
C ASN A 89 16.35 23.91 -9.09
N ALA A 90 17.66 24.15 -9.10
CA ALA A 90 18.50 24.02 -7.91
C ALA A 90 18.12 24.99 -6.78
N ASN A 91 17.39 26.06 -7.09
CA ASN A 91 16.94 27.05 -6.12
C ASN A 91 15.53 26.77 -5.57
N LEU A 92 14.86 25.73 -6.06
CA LEU A 92 13.53 25.34 -5.58
C LEU A 92 13.66 24.49 -4.32
N LEU A 93 13.16 25.01 -3.22
CA LEU A 93 12.97 24.24 -2.00
C LEU A 93 11.59 23.57 -2.04
N PHE A 94 11.57 22.27 -1.88
CA PHE A 94 10.32 21.52 -1.72
C PHE A 94 10.52 20.42 -0.66
N ASN A 95 9.51 20.21 0.15
CA ASN A 95 9.58 19.21 1.24
C ASN A 95 9.05 17.86 0.77
N GLU A 96 7.97 17.84 0.01
CA GLU A 96 7.26 16.63 -0.31
C GLU A 96 6.51 16.72 -1.64
N THR A 97 6.50 15.61 -2.37
CA THR A 97 5.75 15.44 -3.62
C THR A 97 4.60 14.44 -3.50
N VAL A 98 4.34 13.97 -2.28
CA VAL A 98 3.31 12.99 -1.97
C VAL A 98 2.24 13.63 -1.08
N GLN A 99 0.96 13.37 -1.40
CA GLN A 99 -0.15 13.85 -0.60
C GLN A 99 -1.05 12.69 -0.16
N ASN A 100 -1.54 12.75 1.07
CA ASN A 100 -2.55 11.83 1.54
C ASN A 100 -3.88 12.13 0.84
N VAL A 101 -4.49 11.09 0.29
CA VAL A 101 -5.79 11.16 -0.39
C VAL A 101 -6.92 10.76 0.55
N SER A 102 -6.65 9.77 1.41
CA SER A 102 -7.57 9.31 2.46
C SER A 102 -7.25 9.95 3.80
N LYS A 103 -8.16 9.78 4.75
CA LYS A 103 -7.84 9.94 6.17
C LYS A 103 -6.72 8.99 6.55
N VAL A 104 -5.91 9.38 7.54
CA VAL A 104 -4.72 8.65 7.95
C VAL A 104 -4.72 8.41 9.46
N GLU A 105 -3.92 7.45 9.89
CA GLU A 105 -3.68 7.14 11.30
C GLU A 105 -4.98 6.94 12.10
N ALA A 106 -5.20 7.72 13.16
CA ALA A 106 -6.35 7.58 14.05
C ALA A 106 -7.69 7.94 13.38
N GLU A 107 -7.67 8.66 12.26
CA GLU A 107 -8.86 9.03 11.51
C GLU A 107 -9.22 8.02 10.40
N ALA A 108 -8.30 7.13 10.05
CA ALA A 108 -8.48 6.11 9.01
C ALA A 108 -9.26 4.91 9.55
N SER A 109 -10.53 5.11 9.86
CA SER A 109 -11.40 4.10 10.47
C SER A 109 -11.64 2.90 9.57
N VAL A 110 -11.68 1.71 10.18
CA VAL A 110 -12.08 0.44 9.56
C VAL A 110 -13.06 -0.29 10.48
N TYR A 111 -13.89 -1.16 9.90
CA TYR A 111 -14.98 -1.86 10.59
C TYR A 111 -14.83 -3.38 10.47
N PRO A 112 -13.90 -3.99 11.24
CA PRO A 112 -13.69 -5.43 11.23
C PRO A 112 -14.87 -6.18 11.86
N VAL A 113 -15.16 -7.39 11.38
CA VAL A 113 -16.15 -8.30 11.95
C VAL A 113 -15.52 -9.50 12.66
N SER A 114 -14.19 -9.68 12.48
CA SER A 114 -13.39 -10.67 13.19
C SER A 114 -12.83 -10.10 14.49
N ARG A 115 -12.35 -10.99 15.36
CA ARG A 115 -11.51 -10.64 16.52
C ARG A 115 -10.05 -10.51 16.08
N SER A 116 -9.78 -9.55 15.23
CA SER A 116 -8.42 -9.33 14.73
C SER A 116 -7.52 -8.84 15.85
N VAL A 117 -6.30 -9.34 15.84
CA VAL A 117 -5.23 -8.91 16.76
C VAL A 117 -4.22 -8.13 15.94
N THR A 118 -3.91 -6.92 16.37
CA THR A 118 -2.89 -6.07 15.74
C THR A 118 -1.61 -6.11 16.58
N SER A 119 -0.46 -5.80 15.98
CA SER A 119 0.82 -5.71 16.73
C SER A 119 0.71 -4.75 17.93
N ALA A 120 -0.13 -3.72 17.81
CA ALA A 120 -0.39 -2.78 18.89
C ALA A 120 -1.04 -3.41 20.13
N ASP A 121 -1.77 -4.50 19.95
CA ASP A 121 -2.41 -5.21 21.06
C ASP A 121 -1.38 -6.00 21.89
N PHE A 122 -0.28 -6.44 21.25
CA PHE A 122 0.82 -7.13 21.91
C PHE A 122 1.88 -6.19 22.49
N ILE A 123 2.10 -5.03 21.87
CA ILE A 123 3.16 -4.09 22.26
C ILE A 123 2.58 -2.68 22.48
N PRO A 124 1.65 -2.51 23.45
CA PRO A 124 1.03 -1.21 23.71
C PRO A 124 2.05 -0.12 24.07
N LYS A 125 3.18 -0.52 24.73
CA LYS A 125 4.24 0.39 25.13
C LYS A 125 5.00 0.99 23.95
N LEU A 126 5.09 0.27 22.81
CA LEU A 126 5.82 0.73 21.63
C LEU A 126 4.98 1.69 20.78
N ILE A 127 3.68 1.49 20.75
CA ILE A 127 2.73 2.18 19.84
C ILE A 127 1.80 3.12 20.63
N GLY A 128 1.81 3.02 21.94
CA GLY A 128 1.07 3.90 22.87
C GLY A 128 -0.41 3.56 23.05
N ARG A 129 -1.04 2.85 22.12
CA ARG A 129 -2.45 2.42 22.18
C ARG A 129 -2.76 1.40 21.08
N SER A 130 -3.81 0.59 21.27
CA SER A 130 -4.32 -0.28 20.22
C SER A 130 -4.75 0.53 19.00
N HIS A 131 -4.50 0.00 17.82
CA HIS A 131 -4.94 0.55 16.54
C HIS A 131 -6.17 -0.19 15.99
N ALA A 132 -6.75 -1.12 16.73
CA ALA A 132 -7.97 -1.81 16.32
C ALA A 132 -9.07 -0.79 15.93
N GLY A 133 -9.74 -1.03 14.81
CA GLY A 133 -10.71 -0.10 14.26
C GLY A 133 -10.14 1.05 13.42
N THR A 134 -8.80 1.09 13.21
CA THR A 134 -8.14 1.98 12.25
C THR A 134 -7.15 1.19 11.40
N PHE A 135 -6.74 1.70 10.24
CA PHE A 135 -5.72 1.03 9.43
C PHE A 135 -4.42 0.83 10.20
N THR A 136 -3.89 -0.39 10.19
CA THR A 136 -2.60 -0.76 10.79
C THR A 136 -1.70 -1.50 9.81
N ALA A 137 -2.27 -2.16 8.81
CA ALA A 137 -1.58 -3.00 7.83
C ALA A 137 -2.12 -2.78 6.42
N ALA A 138 -2.33 -1.51 6.03
CA ALA A 138 -2.79 -1.18 4.69
C ALA A 138 -1.82 -1.72 3.63
N SER A 139 -2.34 -2.51 2.71
CA SER A 139 -1.57 -3.21 1.68
C SER A 139 -2.37 -3.39 0.39
N GLY A 140 -1.70 -3.85 -0.65
CA GLY A 140 -2.31 -4.34 -1.88
C GLY A 140 -3.35 -3.40 -2.52
N LEU A 141 -3.20 -2.08 -2.37
CA LEU A 141 -4.17 -1.15 -2.93
C LEU A 141 -4.23 -1.26 -4.45
N MET A 142 -5.43 -1.06 -5.01
CA MET A 142 -5.67 -1.11 -6.45
C MET A 142 -6.73 -0.11 -6.88
N VAL A 143 -6.48 0.62 -7.97
CA VAL A 143 -7.52 1.37 -8.71
C VAL A 143 -8.29 0.38 -9.57
N PHE A 144 -9.57 0.18 -9.30
CA PHE A 144 -10.38 -0.78 -10.04
C PHE A 144 -10.90 -0.18 -11.35
N ASN A 145 -10.50 -0.76 -12.48
CA ASN A 145 -10.93 -0.39 -13.83
C ASN A 145 -11.60 -1.55 -14.59
N GLY A 146 -11.83 -2.68 -13.91
CA GLY A 146 -12.46 -3.86 -14.50
C GLY A 146 -13.95 -3.68 -14.79
N SER A 147 -14.52 -4.67 -15.45
CA SER A 147 -15.95 -4.75 -15.79
C SER A 147 -16.73 -5.76 -14.94
N GLY A 148 -16.04 -6.56 -14.13
CA GLY A 148 -16.67 -7.61 -13.31
C GLY A 148 -17.44 -7.12 -12.08
N LEU A 149 -17.31 -5.83 -11.72
CA LEU A 149 -18.16 -5.17 -10.75
C LEU A 149 -19.04 -4.11 -11.44
N THR A 150 -20.01 -3.57 -10.72
CA THR A 150 -20.88 -2.52 -11.28
C THR A 150 -20.10 -1.25 -11.63
N SER A 151 -20.64 -0.43 -12.51
CA SER A 151 -20.02 0.84 -12.93
C SER A 151 -19.72 1.79 -11.77
N ALA A 152 -20.46 1.70 -10.66
CA ALA A 152 -20.20 2.48 -9.45
C ALA A 152 -18.87 2.15 -8.75
N HIS A 153 -18.20 1.07 -9.14
CA HIS A 153 -16.91 0.66 -8.59
C HIS A 153 -15.73 1.12 -9.44
N LYS A 154 -15.98 1.48 -10.69
CA LYS A 154 -14.92 1.88 -11.64
C LYS A 154 -14.23 3.17 -11.17
N GLY A 155 -12.91 3.15 -11.20
CA GLY A 155 -12.07 4.27 -10.74
C GLY A 155 -11.96 4.40 -9.22
N ASN A 156 -12.63 3.52 -8.46
CA ASN A 156 -12.47 3.52 -7.00
C ASN A 156 -11.19 2.78 -6.60
N ILE A 157 -10.66 3.10 -5.44
CA ILE A 157 -9.52 2.43 -4.85
C ILE A 157 -10.00 1.42 -3.82
N PHE A 158 -9.49 0.21 -3.93
CA PHE A 158 -9.66 -0.87 -2.96
C PHE A 158 -8.35 -1.08 -2.23
N ILE A 159 -8.41 -1.23 -0.90
CA ILE A 159 -7.24 -1.38 -0.04
C ILE A 159 -7.47 -2.57 0.88
N CYS A 160 -6.48 -3.46 0.96
CA CYS A 160 -6.44 -4.53 1.94
C CYS A 160 -6.02 -3.98 3.31
N GLU A 161 -6.67 -4.45 4.37
CA GLU A 161 -6.25 -4.32 5.75
C GLU A 161 -6.04 -5.74 6.29
N SER A 162 -4.81 -6.21 6.14
CA SER A 162 -4.46 -7.61 6.40
C SER A 162 -4.58 -8.00 7.86
N ALA A 163 -4.29 -7.07 8.78
CA ALA A 163 -4.37 -7.36 10.22
C ALA A 163 -5.80 -7.51 10.73
N GLN A 164 -6.76 -6.84 10.10
CA GLN A 164 -8.14 -6.81 10.54
C GLN A 164 -9.13 -7.49 9.56
N ASN A 165 -8.61 -8.36 8.68
CA ASN A 165 -9.38 -9.30 7.85
C ASN A 165 -10.43 -8.62 6.95
N LEU A 166 -10.05 -7.52 6.28
CA LEU A 166 -11.00 -6.76 5.47
C LEU A 166 -10.38 -6.09 4.23
N ILE A 167 -11.26 -5.68 3.33
CA ILE A 167 -10.96 -4.83 2.19
C ILE A 167 -11.87 -3.62 2.24
N GLN A 168 -11.28 -2.43 2.29
CA GLN A 168 -12.00 -1.18 2.22
C GLN A 168 -12.06 -0.67 0.78
N ARG A 169 -13.20 -0.07 0.41
CA ARG A 169 -13.41 0.66 -0.83
C ARG A 169 -13.44 2.15 -0.54
N GLN A 170 -12.74 2.93 -1.36
CA GLN A 170 -12.70 4.39 -1.30
C GLN A 170 -13.11 4.98 -2.67
N ILE A 171 -14.07 5.89 -2.66
CA ILE A 171 -14.42 6.73 -3.82
C ILE A 171 -13.46 7.90 -3.84
N VAL A 172 -12.76 8.06 -4.95
CA VAL A 172 -11.74 9.12 -5.13
C VAL A 172 -12.31 10.23 -5.98
N SER A 173 -12.09 11.47 -5.58
CA SER A 173 -12.51 12.69 -6.28
C SER A 173 -11.35 13.68 -6.41
N PRO A 174 -11.23 14.43 -7.50
CA PRO A 174 -10.21 15.46 -7.63
C PRO A 174 -10.32 16.53 -6.54
N GLU A 175 -9.18 16.97 -6.03
CA GLU A 175 -9.05 18.10 -5.09
C GLU A 175 -7.73 18.84 -5.31
N GLY A 176 -7.82 20.06 -5.87
CA GLY A 176 -6.63 20.82 -6.25
C GLY A 176 -5.75 20.06 -7.24
N VAL A 177 -4.47 19.87 -6.88
CA VAL A 177 -3.49 19.12 -7.69
C VAL A 177 -3.47 17.64 -7.36
N SER A 178 -4.29 17.19 -6.42
CA SER A 178 -4.37 15.80 -5.95
C SER A 178 -5.82 15.34 -5.90
N PHE A 179 -6.13 14.53 -4.91
CA PHE A 179 -7.42 13.90 -4.71
C PHE A 179 -7.79 13.90 -3.23
N LYS A 180 -9.08 13.74 -2.98
CA LYS A 180 -9.62 13.29 -1.70
C LYS A 180 -10.41 12.01 -1.90
N SER A 181 -10.59 11.25 -0.84
CA SER A 181 -11.41 10.04 -0.87
C SER A 181 -12.38 9.96 0.30
N LYS A 182 -13.39 9.13 0.11
CA LYS A 182 -14.35 8.77 1.16
C LYS A 182 -14.79 7.32 1.00
N THR A 183 -15.03 6.63 2.11
CA THR A 183 -15.74 5.35 2.09
C THR A 183 -17.20 5.55 1.70
N PRO A 184 -17.76 4.70 0.80
CA PRO A 184 -19.19 4.76 0.47
C PRO A 184 -20.09 4.06 1.51
N TYR A 185 -19.49 3.41 2.50
CA TYR A 185 -20.21 2.63 3.50
C TYR A 185 -20.09 3.27 4.88
N GLU A 186 -21.13 3.17 5.67
CA GLU A 186 -21.15 3.58 7.06
C GLU A 186 -21.18 2.32 7.94
N GLY A 187 -20.25 2.24 8.89
CA GLY A 187 -20.18 1.14 9.86
C GLY A 187 -19.88 -0.25 9.28
N ARG A 188 -19.42 -0.34 8.03
CA ARG A 188 -19.09 -1.60 7.35
C ARG A 188 -18.04 -1.40 6.26
N GLU A 189 -17.50 -2.51 5.76
CA GLU A 189 -16.52 -2.52 4.69
C GLU A 189 -17.07 -3.10 3.38
N PHE A 190 -16.30 -3.02 2.31
CA PHE A 190 -16.61 -3.70 1.04
C PHE A 190 -16.61 -5.22 1.21
N LEU A 191 -15.61 -5.73 1.90
CA LEU A 191 -15.48 -7.13 2.28
C LEU A 191 -14.86 -7.22 3.66
N SER A 192 -15.46 -8.01 4.54
CA SER A 192 -14.89 -8.38 5.83
C SER A 192 -15.15 -9.86 6.09
N SER A 193 -14.19 -10.53 6.71
CA SER A 193 -14.31 -11.94 7.10
C SER A 193 -14.36 -12.10 8.61
N THR A 194 -15.16 -13.04 9.09
CA THR A 194 -15.12 -13.52 10.47
C THR A 194 -14.00 -14.54 10.71
N ASP A 195 -13.40 -15.05 9.63
CA ASP A 195 -12.26 -15.93 9.68
C ASP A 195 -10.99 -15.12 10.01
N GLU A 196 -10.38 -15.41 11.17
CA GLU A 196 -9.15 -14.76 11.62
C GLU A 196 -7.93 -15.12 10.77
N TRP A 197 -8.03 -16.15 9.92
CA TRP A 197 -6.98 -16.58 9.00
C TRP A 197 -7.02 -15.81 7.66
N PHE A 198 -8.15 -15.18 7.35
CA PHE A 198 -8.27 -14.35 6.15
C PHE A 198 -7.34 -13.15 6.23
N ARG A 199 -6.30 -13.14 5.39
CA ARG A 199 -5.27 -12.07 5.34
C ARG A 199 -5.13 -11.55 3.92
N PRO A 200 -6.02 -10.64 3.50
CA PRO A 200 -5.93 -10.04 2.17
C PRO A 200 -4.65 -9.21 2.05
N VAL A 201 -3.81 -9.49 1.06
CA VAL A 201 -2.49 -8.85 0.91
C VAL A 201 -2.28 -8.19 -0.45
N SER A 202 -3.01 -8.58 -1.48
CA SER A 202 -2.90 -8.01 -2.81
C SER A 202 -4.19 -8.14 -3.59
N LEU A 203 -4.44 -7.17 -4.46
CA LEU A 203 -5.58 -7.10 -5.36
C LEU A 203 -5.11 -6.96 -6.80
N GLN A 204 -5.74 -7.69 -7.73
CA GLN A 204 -5.42 -7.64 -9.15
C GLN A 204 -6.69 -7.72 -9.99
N HIS A 205 -6.62 -7.21 -11.23
CA HIS A 205 -7.67 -7.45 -12.21
C HIS A 205 -7.57 -8.88 -12.73
N GLY A 206 -8.66 -9.60 -12.73
CA GLY A 206 -8.79 -10.84 -13.46
C GLY A 206 -8.95 -10.63 -14.96
N PRO A 207 -8.68 -11.64 -15.79
CA PRO A 207 -8.80 -11.56 -17.25
C PRO A 207 -10.23 -11.28 -17.73
N GLU A 208 -11.24 -11.66 -16.93
CA GLU A 208 -12.67 -11.37 -17.16
C GLU A 208 -13.10 -10.00 -16.59
N GLY A 209 -12.15 -9.19 -16.09
CA GLY A 209 -12.40 -7.89 -15.49
C GLY A 209 -12.84 -7.93 -14.03
N GLY A 210 -12.82 -9.09 -13.39
CA GLY A 210 -13.12 -9.27 -11.97
C GLY A 210 -12.05 -8.71 -11.05
N LEU A 211 -12.36 -8.65 -9.77
CA LEU A 211 -11.43 -8.31 -8.69
C LEU A 211 -10.89 -9.60 -8.07
N TYR A 212 -9.62 -9.88 -8.30
CA TYR A 212 -8.92 -11.02 -7.73
C TYR A 212 -8.20 -10.59 -6.45
N LEU A 213 -8.29 -11.42 -5.45
CA LEU A 213 -7.69 -11.22 -4.14
C LEU A 213 -6.69 -12.33 -3.85
N ALA A 214 -5.48 -11.95 -3.43
CA ALA A 214 -4.54 -12.88 -2.82
C ALA A 214 -4.77 -12.87 -1.30
N ASP A 215 -5.17 -14.01 -0.78
CA ASP A 215 -5.29 -14.29 0.65
C ASP A 215 -4.06 -15.07 1.10
N MET A 216 -3.30 -14.53 2.05
CA MET A 216 -2.13 -15.20 2.60
C MET A 216 -2.52 -16.36 3.52
N HIS A 217 -3.75 -16.35 4.00
CA HIS A 217 -4.37 -17.37 4.85
C HIS A 217 -3.48 -17.81 6.02
N ARG A 218 -3.20 -16.86 6.90
CA ARG A 218 -2.42 -17.09 8.14
C ARG A 218 -3.07 -16.37 9.31
N LYS A 219 -3.02 -16.99 10.49
CA LYS A 219 -3.57 -16.38 11.70
C LYS A 219 -2.86 -15.08 12.06
N VAL A 220 -1.55 -15.00 11.85
CA VAL A 220 -0.73 -13.82 12.11
C VAL A 220 0.21 -13.56 10.94
N ILE A 221 0.26 -12.31 10.49
CA ILE A 221 1.28 -11.80 9.57
C ILE A 221 2.00 -10.68 10.31
N ASP A 222 3.07 -11.03 11.01
CA ASP A 222 3.90 -10.06 11.71
C ASP A 222 5.32 -10.57 11.87
N HIS A 223 6.24 -9.67 12.13
CA HIS A 223 7.61 -10.07 12.41
C HIS A 223 7.70 -10.65 13.83
N PRO A 224 8.39 -11.79 14.04
CA PRO A 224 8.51 -12.43 15.35
C PRO A 224 8.93 -11.49 16.50
N ALA A 225 9.76 -10.48 16.20
CA ALA A 225 10.21 -9.51 17.19
C ALA A 225 9.09 -8.61 17.76
N TYR A 226 7.94 -8.52 17.07
CA TYR A 226 6.78 -7.74 17.51
C TYR A 226 5.79 -8.53 18.34
N ILE A 227 5.99 -9.84 18.51
CA ILE A 227 5.10 -10.69 19.28
C ILE A 227 5.86 -11.26 20.47
N PRO A 228 5.41 -10.96 21.71
CA PRO A 228 6.00 -11.52 22.92
C PRO A 228 6.04 -13.05 22.89
N GLU A 229 7.08 -13.64 23.45
CA GLU A 229 7.26 -15.10 23.44
C GLU A 229 6.09 -15.84 24.08
N GLU A 230 5.52 -15.27 25.14
CA GLU A 230 4.36 -15.80 25.84
C GLU A 230 3.06 -15.79 25.01
N ALA A 231 2.98 -14.91 24.01
CA ALA A 231 1.82 -14.83 23.11
C ALA A 231 1.94 -15.74 21.87
N ARG A 232 3.13 -16.29 21.60
CA ARG A 232 3.40 -17.14 20.44
C ARG A 232 2.74 -18.52 20.49
N PRO A 233 2.58 -19.19 21.68
CA PRO A 233 1.85 -20.46 21.73
C PRO A 233 0.41 -20.29 21.22
N GLY A 234 0.03 -21.04 20.21
CA GLY A 234 -1.29 -20.94 19.56
C GLY A 234 -1.39 -19.96 18.40
N LEU A 235 -0.31 -19.28 18.06
CA LEU A 235 -0.14 -18.60 16.79
C LEU A 235 0.59 -19.56 15.82
N ASP A 236 0.13 -19.58 14.58
CA ASP A 236 0.75 -20.38 13.53
C ASP A 236 2.01 -19.65 13.02
N TRP A 237 3.17 -20.18 13.41
CA TRP A 237 4.48 -19.61 13.11
C TRP A 237 5.24 -20.35 12.00
N GLU A 238 4.83 -21.59 11.68
CA GLU A 238 5.50 -22.45 10.71
C GLU A 238 5.03 -22.25 9.28
#